data_edd37fedc9f766787f1518617f826353
#
_entry.id   edd37fedc9f766787f1518617f826353
#
_cell.length_a   1.000
_cell.length_b   1.000
_cell.length_c   1.000
_cell.angle_alpha   90.00
_cell.angle_beta   90.00
_cell.angle_gamma   90.00
#
_symmetry.space_group_name_H-M   'P 1'
#
loop_
_entity.id
_entity.type
_entity.pdbx_description
1 polymer ?
#
loop_
_entity_poly.entity_id
_entity_poly.type
_entity_poly.pdbx_seq_one_letter_code
_entity_poly.pdbx_strand_id
1 'polypeptide(L)'
;MLVVDDEPLIRWSLVEMLTASGHTVTEAPDAASARRVVRDDSQRPDVVLLDYRLPDSNDLGLLAMIRREAPDTQVILMTAHGTPELARGALDLGAYRVVSKPFEVHDLTALVSEAYASTH
;
A
#
# COMPACT_ATOMS: atom_id res chain seq x y z
N MET A 1 -0.76 1.34 -9.93
CA MET A 1 -0.57 1.32 -8.47
C MET A 1 -1.90 1.25 -7.77
N LEU A 2 -1.93 0.69 -6.57
CA LEU A 2 -3.15 0.55 -5.78
C LEU A 2 -3.02 1.33 -4.49
N VAL A 3 -4.03 2.14 -4.17
CA VAL A 3 -4.12 2.86 -2.90
C VAL A 3 -5.27 2.27 -2.10
N VAL A 4 -4.95 1.71 -0.93
CA VAL A 4 -5.93 1.08 -0.03
C VAL A 4 -6.01 1.91 1.25
N ASP A 5 -7.06 2.69 1.38
CA ASP A 5 -7.28 3.55 2.55
C ASP A 5 -8.77 3.89 2.63
N ASP A 6 -9.34 3.78 3.82
CA ASP A 6 -10.76 4.06 4.02
C ASP A 6 -11.07 5.54 4.25
N GLU A 7 -10.06 6.38 4.45
CA GLU A 7 -10.24 7.82 4.62
C GLU A 7 -10.25 8.52 3.25
N PRO A 8 -11.39 9.07 2.82
CA PRO A 8 -11.52 9.64 1.47
C PRO A 8 -10.51 10.74 1.15
N LEU A 9 -10.20 11.62 2.12
CA LEU A 9 -9.27 12.72 1.88
C LEU A 9 -7.84 12.23 1.71
N ILE A 10 -7.41 11.27 2.52
CA ILE A 10 -6.07 10.70 2.41
C ILE A 10 -5.96 9.94 1.09
N ARG A 11 -6.96 9.11 0.78
CA ARG A 11 -6.99 8.35 -0.47
C ARG A 11 -6.92 9.28 -1.67
N TRP A 12 -7.71 10.36 -1.67
CA TRP A 12 -7.71 11.35 -2.74
C TRP A 12 -6.32 11.98 -2.91
N SER A 13 -5.69 12.39 -1.79
CA SER A 13 -4.36 13.02 -1.83
C SER A 13 -3.32 12.08 -2.43
N LEU A 14 -3.36 10.80 -2.05
CA LEU A 14 -2.41 9.80 -2.56
C LEU A 14 -2.63 9.54 -4.05
N VAL A 15 -3.88 9.45 -4.48
CA VAL A 15 -4.21 9.27 -5.90
C VAL A 15 -3.71 10.46 -6.72
N GLU A 16 -3.93 11.68 -6.25
CA GLU A 16 -3.45 12.88 -6.93
C GLU A 16 -1.93 12.89 -7.05
N MET A 17 -1.25 12.55 -5.96
CA MET A 17 0.22 12.51 -5.94
C MET A 17 0.76 11.50 -6.96
N LEU A 18 0.23 10.30 -6.96
CA LEU A 18 0.70 9.24 -7.85
C LEU A 18 0.35 9.52 -9.31
N THR A 19 -0.83 10.06 -9.57
CA THR A 19 -1.25 10.44 -10.91
C THR A 19 -0.37 11.55 -11.46
N ALA A 20 -0.03 12.54 -10.62
CA ALA A 20 0.87 13.62 -11.01
C ALA A 20 2.27 13.11 -11.35
N SER A 21 2.68 11.99 -10.77
CA SER A 21 3.97 11.35 -11.05
C SER A 21 3.91 10.42 -12.28
N GLY A 22 2.77 10.36 -12.98
CA GLY A 22 2.64 9.60 -14.21
C GLY A 22 2.17 8.16 -14.03
N HIS A 23 1.72 7.77 -12.84
CA HIS A 23 1.25 6.42 -12.58
C HIS A 23 -0.25 6.27 -12.82
N THR A 24 -0.65 5.09 -13.26
CA THR A 24 -2.06 4.71 -13.30
C THR A 24 -2.43 4.17 -11.91
N VAL A 25 -3.52 4.69 -11.35
CA VAL A 25 -3.87 4.41 -9.95
C VAL A 25 -5.26 3.80 -9.85
N THR A 26 -5.37 2.71 -9.08
CA THR A 26 -6.65 2.12 -8.70
C THR A 26 -6.84 2.36 -7.19
N GLU A 27 -8.07 2.57 -6.78
CA GLU A 27 -8.42 2.83 -5.38
C GLU A 27 -9.20 1.67 -4.77
N ALA A 28 -8.99 1.43 -3.47
CA ALA A 28 -9.77 0.48 -2.70
C ALA A 28 -10.03 1.05 -1.31
N PRO A 29 -11.29 1.18 -0.89
CA PRO A 29 -11.61 1.72 0.44
C PRO A 29 -11.55 0.66 1.54
N ASP A 30 -11.41 -0.61 1.21
CA ASP A 30 -11.43 -1.71 2.16
C ASP A 30 -10.59 -2.90 1.65
N ALA A 31 -10.43 -3.90 2.51
CA ALA A 31 -9.63 -5.08 2.19
C ALA A 31 -10.28 -5.94 1.10
N ALA A 32 -11.60 -6.05 1.10
CA ALA A 32 -12.31 -6.86 0.11
C ALA A 32 -12.08 -6.33 -1.31
N SER A 33 -12.16 -5.00 -1.48
CA SER A 33 -11.90 -4.34 -2.76
C SER A 33 -10.45 -4.53 -3.18
N ALA A 34 -9.51 -4.39 -2.23
CA ALA A 34 -8.09 -4.60 -2.50
C ALA A 34 -7.79 -6.02 -2.97
N ARG A 35 -8.41 -7.02 -2.34
CA ARG A 35 -8.23 -8.42 -2.74
C ARG A 35 -8.68 -8.65 -4.17
N ARG A 36 -9.80 -8.06 -4.57
CA ARG A 36 -10.31 -8.20 -5.94
C ARG A 36 -9.32 -7.65 -6.96
N VAL A 37 -8.74 -6.48 -6.68
CA VAL A 37 -7.76 -5.86 -7.58
C VAL A 37 -6.51 -6.72 -7.69
N VAL A 38 -5.97 -7.18 -6.57
CA VAL A 38 -4.73 -7.97 -6.55
C VAL A 38 -4.91 -9.32 -7.25
N ARG A 39 -6.09 -9.91 -7.14
CA ARG A 39 -6.38 -11.22 -7.76
C ARG A 39 -6.70 -11.14 -9.24
N ASP A 40 -6.95 -9.95 -9.76
CA ASP A 40 -7.20 -9.75 -11.19
C ASP A 40 -5.86 -9.51 -11.89
N ASP A 41 -5.40 -10.49 -12.66
CA ASP A 41 -4.10 -10.42 -13.35
C ASP A 41 -4.00 -9.22 -14.28
N SER A 42 -5.13 -8.76 -14.83
CA SER A 42 -5.15 -7.59 -15.72
C SER A 42 -4.98 -6.26 -14.98
N GLN A 43 -5.16 -6.26 -13.65
CA GLN A 43 -5.09 -5.07 -12.81
C GLN A 43 -4.02 -5.15 -11.73
N ARG A 44 -3.20 -6.20 -11.73
CA ARG A 44 -2.21 -6.42 -10.68
C ARG A 44 -1.25 -5.23 -10.57
N PRO A 45 -1.20 -4.56 -9.41
CA PRO A 45 -0.37 -3.37 -9.26
C PRO A 45 1.10 -3.72 -9.04
N ASP A 46 1.99 -2.79 -9.41
CA ASP A 46 3.42 -2.91 -9.09
C ASP A 46 3.69 -2.51 -7.64
N VAL A 47 2.96 -1.52 -7.15
CA VAL A 47 3.11 -0.99 -5.79
C VAL A 47 1.72 -0.80 -5.18
N VAL A 48 1.61 -1.19 -3.91
CA VAL A 48 0.40 -0.99 -3.09
C VAL A 48 0.76 -0.10 -1.91
N LEU A 49 0.00 1.00 -1.75
CA LEU A 49 0.00 1.77 -0.52
C LEU A 49 -1.15 1.24 0.32
N LEU A 50 -0.84 0.58 1.43
CA LEU A 50 -1.79 -0.18 2.23
C LEU A 50 -1.93 0.40 3.62
N ASP A 51 -3.13 0.89 3.96
CA ASP A 51 -3.44 1.31 5.32
C ASP A 51 -3.57 0.08 6.22
N TYR A 52 -2.95 0.13 7.39
CA TYR A 52 -3.02 -0.95 8.37
C TYR A 52 -4.44 -1.15 8.90
N ARG A 53 -5.18 -0.06 9.12
CA ARG A 53 -6.56 -0.12 9.65
C ARG A 53 -7.58 0.13 8.56
N LEU A 54 -8.34 -0.90 8.25
CA LEU A 54 -9.44 -0.84 7.29
C LEU A 54 -10.71 -1.31 8.00
N PRO A 55 -11.90 -0.96 7.48
CA PRO A 55 -13.15 -1.35 8.15
C PRO A 55 -13.33 -2.86 8.30
N ASP A 56 -12.72 -3.62 7.40
CA ASP A 56 -12.83 -5.08 7.39
C ASP A 56 -11.50 -5.80 7.62
N SER A 57 -10.46 -5.07 8.04
CA SER A 57 -9.14 -5.68 8.31
C SER A 57 -8.29 -4.74 9.17
N ASN A 58 -7.81 -5.21 10.30
CA ASN A 58 -6.95 -4.44 11.20
C ASN A 58 -5.75 -5.24 11.69
N ASP A 59 -5.25 -6.13 10.85
CA ASP A 59 -4.05 -6.94 11.13
C ASP A 59 -3.19 -7.00 9.86
N LEU A 60 -2.18 -7.85 9.89
CA LEU A 60 -1.26 -8.01 8.76
C LEU A 60 -1.72 -9.07 7.73
N GLY A 61 -2.95 -9.56 7.85
CA GLY A 61 -3.47 -10.61 6.99
C GLY A 61 -3.54 -10.22 5.52
N LEU A 62 -3.97 -9.00 5.23
CA LEU A 62 -4.05 -8.52 3.85
C LEU A 62 -2.64 -8.38 3.24
N LEU A 63 -1.69 -7.85 3.99
CA LEU A 63 -0.30 -7.78 3.54
C LEU A 63 0.24 -9.18 3.22
N ALA A 64 0.02 -10.13 4.11
CA ALA A 64 0.47 -11.51 3.91
C ALA A 64 -0.14 -12.11 2.65
N MET A 65 -1.43 -11.88 2.42
CA MET A 65 -2.13 -12.37 1.23
C MET A 65 -1.54 -11.78 -0.05
N ILE A 66 -1.33 -10.46 -0.07
CA ILE A 66 -0.78 -9.77 -1.25
C ILE A 66 0.60 -10.32 -1.58
N ARG A 67 1.47 -10.46 -0.57
CA ARG A 67 2.83 -10.95 -0.81
C ARG A 67 2.85 -12.40 -1.27
N ARG A 68 1.91 -13.22 -0.80
CA ARG A 68 1.80 -14.62 -1.21
C ARG A 68 1.27 -14.76 -2.64
N GLU A 69 0.22 -14.00 -2.98
CA GLU A 69 -0.46 -14.13 -4.27
C GLU A 69 0.12 -13.25 -5.37
N ALA A 70 0.84 -12.20 -5.01
CA ALA A 70 1.46 -11.26 -5.95
C ALA A 70 2.90 -10.95 -5.49
N PRO A 71 3.82 -11.91 -5.59
CA PRO A 71 5.17 -11.76 -5.03
C PRO A 71 5.99 -10.64 -5.66
N ASP A 72 5.64 -10.21 -6.86
CA ASP A 72 6.33 -9.10 -7.53
C ASP A 72 5.78 -7.72 -7.16
N THR A 73 4.66 -7.68 -6.45
CA THR A 73 4.04 -6.43 -5.99
C THR A 73 4.73 -5.97 -4.71
N GLN A 74 5.21 -4.73 -4.70
CA GLN A 74 5.78 -4.13 -3.49
C GLN A 74 4.68 -3.49 -2.66
N VAL A 75 4.73 -3.68 -1.34
CA VAL A 75 3.71 -3.14 -0.42
C VAL A 75 4.38 -2.18 0.54
N ILE A 76 3.84 -0.96 0.61
CA ILE A 76 4.21 0.04 1.60
C ILE A 76 3.05 0.12 2.58
N LEU A 77 3.30 -0.26 3.83
CA LEU A 77 2.29 -0.23 4.88
C LEU A 77 2.27 1.14 5.55
N MET A 78 1.08 1.71 5.70
CA MET A 78 0.87 2.99 6.38
C MET A 78 0.13 2.75 7.68
N THR A 79 0.57 3.38 8.77
CA THR A 79 -0.08 3.22 10.07
C THR A 79 -0.02 4.51 10.88
N ALA A 80 -1.10 4.82 11.61
CA ALA A 80 -1.17 5.97 12.51
C ALA A 80 -0.49 5.67 13.86
N HIS A 81 -0.36 4.40 14.22
CA HIS A 81 0.15 3.98 15.53
C HIS A 81 1.15 2.83 15.36
N GLY A 82 2.23 3.11 14.60
CA GLY A 82 3.27 2.13 14.39
C GLY A 82 4.08 1.87 15.65
N THR A 83 4.32 0.59 15.94
CA THR A 83 5.24 0.17 16.98
C THR A 83 6.41 -0.57 16.33
N PRO A 84 7.56 -0.72 17.04
CA PRO A 84 8.65 -1.53 16.49
C PRO A 84 8.22 -2.96 16.16
N GLU A 85 7.34 -3.53 16.98
CA GLU A 85 6.82 -4.88 16.77
C GLU A 85 5.99 -4.98 15.51
N LEU A 86 5.12 -4.01 15.26
CA LEU A 86 4.30 -3.98 14.04
C LEU A 86 5.20 -3.83 12.80
N ALA A 87 6.15 -2.91 12.86
CA ALA A 87 7.07 -2.68 11.75
C ALA A 87 7.88 -3.94 11.42
N ARG A 88 8.40 -4.60 12.46
CA ARG A 88 9.15 -5.84 12.28
C ARG A 88 8.29 -6.94 11.69
N GLY A 89 7.07 -7.12 12.20
CA GLY A 89 6.14 -8.13 11.68
C GLY A 89 5.78 -7.89 10.22
N ALA A 90 5.55 -6.62 9.84
CA ALA A 90 5.24 -6.27 8.46
C ALA A 90 6.44 -6.53 7.54
N LEU A 91 7.64 -6.14 7.97
CA LEU A 91 8.84 -6.38 7.16
C LEU A 91 9.15 -7.87 7.03
N ASP A 92 8.93 -8.64 8.08
CA ASP A 92 9.09 -10.10 8.05
C ASP A 92 8.11 -10.76 7.06
N LEU A 93 6.92 -10.19 6.89
CA LEU A 93 5.94 -10.66 5.91
C LEU A 93 6.21 -10.15 4.50
N GLY A 94 7.22 -9.32 4.32
CA GLY A 94 7.64 -8.86 3.01
C GLY A 94 7.21 -7.46 2.62
N ALA A 95 6.77 -6.63 3.58
CA ALA A 95 6.52 -5.23 3.27
C ALA A 95 7.82 -4.56 2.84
N TYR A 96 7.73 -3.69 1.84
CA TYR A 96 8.89 -2.93 1.38
C TYR A 96 9.32 -1.91 2.44
N ARG A 97 8.35 -1.20 3.00
CA ARG A 97 8.56 -0.22 4.07
C ARG A 97 7.30 -0.10 4.91
N VAL A 98 7.47 0.43 6.11
CA VAL A 98 6.37 0.84 7.00
C VAL A 98 6.48 2.32 7.24
N VAL A 99 5.41 3.06 7.00
CA VAL A 99 5.38 4.52 7.09
C VAL A 99 4.36 4.93 8.15
N SER A 100 4.78 5.84 9.03
CA SER A 100 3.88 6.37 10.08
C SER A 100 3.11 7.58 9.57
N LYS A 101 1.82 7.63 9.87
CA LYS A 101 0.99 8.81 9.63
C LYS A 101 1.13 9.80 10.79
N PRO A 102 1.12 11.08 10.58
CA PRO A 102 1.11 11.76 9.29
C PRO A 102 2.48 11.68 8.62
N PHE A 103 2.49 11.59 7.29
CA PHE A 103 3.72 11.54 6.50
C PHE A 103 3.80 12.75 5.58
N GLU A 104 5.02 13.09 5.19
CA GLU A 104 5.24 14.11 4.17
C GLU A 104 5.02 13.51 2.78
N VAL A 105 4.23 14.18 1.94
CA VAL A 105 3.96 13.71 0.58
C VAL A 105 5.26 13.52 -0.21
N HIS A 106 6.21 14.43 -0.01
CA HIS A 106 7.51 14.39 -0.67
C HIS A 106 8.27 13.10 -0.36
N ASP A 107 8.30 12.72 0.92
CA ASP A 107 8.99 11.51 1.37
C ASP A 107 8.30 10.26 0.81
N LEU A 108 6.98 10.27 0.79
CA LEU A 108 6.22 9.14 0.28
C LEU A 108 6.38 8.99 -1.23
N THR A 109 6.42 10.10 -1.97
CA THR A 109 6.66 10.09 -3.42
C THR A 109 8.00 9.43 -3.75
N ALA A 110 9.06 9.82 -3.01
CA ALA A 110 10.39 9.24 -3.19
C ALA A 110 10.38 7.74 -2.91
N LEU A 111 9.70 7.33 -1.84
CA LEU A 111 9.61 5.93 -1.43
C LEU A 111 8.85 5.09 -2.46
N VAL A 112 7.76 5.61 -3.00
CA VAL A 112 6.99 4.93 -4.04
C VAL A 112 7.83 4.75 -5.30
N SER A 113 8.57 5.79 -5.70
CA SER A 113 9.45 5.71 -6.87
C SER A 113 10.54 4.65 -6.68
N GLU A 114 11.11 4.58 -5.49
CA GLU A 114 12.12 3.57 -5.14
C GLU A 114 11.53 2.17 -5.19
N ALA A 115 10.33 1.98 -4.62
CA ALA A 115 9.64 0.68 -4.64
C ALA A 115 9.30 0.25 -6.06
N TYR A 116 8.81 1.17 -6.88
CA TYR A 116 8.51 0.90 -8.29
C TYR A 116 9.77 0.49 -9.06
N ALA A 117 10.87 1.20 -8.85
CA ALA A 117 12.12 0.90 -9.53
C ALA A 117 12.66 -0.48 -9.14
N SER A 118 12.37 -0.98 -7.94
CA SER A 118 12.85 -2.28 -7.49
C SER A 118 12.16 -3.45 -8.21
N THR A 119 11.01 -3.22 -8.87
CA THR A 119 10.28 -4.23 -9.66
C THR A 119 10.56 -4.12 -11.16
N HIS A 120 11.24 -3.07 -11.55
CA HIS A 120 11.56 -2.75 -12.95
C HIS A 120 13.05 -2.46 -13.11
#